data_770b7581b6ffba025d9091b0d4355ffc
#
_entry.id   770b7581b6ffba025d9091b0d4355ffc
#
_cell.length_a   1.000
_cell.length_b   1.000
_cell.length_c   1.000
_cell.angle_alpha   90.00
_cell.angle_beta   90.00
_cell.angle_gamma   90.00
#
_symmetry.space_group_name_H-M   'P 1'
#
loop_
_entity.id
_entity.type
_entity.pdbx_description
1 polymer ?
#
loop_
_entity_poly.entity_id
_entity_poly.type
_entity_poly.pdbx_seq_one_letter_code
_entity_poly.pdbx_strand_id
1 'polypeptide(L)'
;MSDLISGDRRVLVFSAHAADFCSRAGGTIARLTEAGSSVHIVDFSYGERCESPALWARDPQPSIEEIKSLRAEEMQQAAQVLGVTIEC
;
A
#
# COMPACT_ATOMS: atom_id res chain seq x y z
N MET A 1 -5.77 20.77 8.88
CA MET A 1 -5.83 19.29 9.07
C MET A 1 -7.25 18.79 9.20
N SER A 2 -8.07 19.44 10.03
CA SER A 2 -9.48 19.07 10.19
C SER A 2 -10.26 19.12 8.87
N ASP A 3 -10.00 20.09 8.00
CA ASP A 3 -10.67 20.20 6.70
C ASP A 3 -10.31 19.03 5.78
N LEU A 4 -9.08 18.54 5.86
CA LEU A 4 -8.64 17.38 5.07
C LEU A 4 -9.37 16.11 5.51
N ILE A 5 -9.67 15.99 6.80
CA ILE A 5 -10.27 14.78 7.39
C ILE A 5 -11.80 14.86 7.42
N SER A 6 -12.42 15.98 7.07
CA SER A 6 -13.84 16.21 7.23
C SER A 6 -14.77 15.47 6.25
N GLY A 7 -14.23 14.67 5.33
CA GLY A 7 -15.03 13.82 4.44
C GLY A 7 -15.26 14.43 3.06
N ASP A 8 -15.86 13.64 2.16
CA ASP A 8 -16.20 14.01 0.78
C ASP A 8 -15.05 14.52 -0.08
N ARG A 9 -13.85 14.08 0.20
CA ARG A 9 -12.69 14.44 -0.60
C ARG A 9 -12.23 13.25 -1.43
N ARG A 10 -11.56 13.55 -2.52
CA ARG A 10 -10.83 12.56 -3.30
C ARG A 10 -9.34 12.83 -3.09
N VAL A 11 -8.65 11.85 -2.54
CA VAL A 11 -7.26 11.97 -2.13
C VAL A 11 -6.40 11.00 -2.92
N LEU A 12 -5.33 11.50 -3.49
CA LEU A 12 -4.35 10.71 -4.21
C LEU A 12 -3.09 10.61 -3.37
N VAL A 13 -2.61 9.40 -3.14
CA VAL A 13 -1.41 9.15 -2.34
C VAL A 13 -0.35 8.49 -3.21
N PHE A 14 0.81 9.09 -3.28
CA PHE A 14 1.96 8.50 -3.96
C PHE A 14 2.84 7.79 -2.95
N SER A 15 3.23 6.57 -3.27
CA SER A 15 3.99 5.70 -2.38
C SER A 15 5.14 5.07 -3.18
N ALA A 16 6.32 4.99 -2.59
CA ALA A 16 7.50 4.48 -3.30
C ALA A 16 7.46 2.97 -3.48
N HIS A 17 7.05 2.24 -2.46
CA HIS A 17 7.05 0.77 -2.44
C HIS A 17 5.73 0.25 -1.89
N ALA A 18 5.47 -1.02 -2.11
CA ALA A 18 4.18 -1.65 -1.86
C ALA A 18 3.57 -1.41 -0.48
N ALA A 19 4.37 -1.32 0.57
CA ALA A 19 3.88 -1.19 1.94
C ALA A 19 3.98 0.22 2.52
N ASP A 20 4.59 1.18 1.82
CA ASP A 20 4.84 2.50 2.38
C ASP A 20 3.57 3.27 2.75
N PHE A 21 2.53 3.16 1.93
CA PHE A 21 1.27 3.83 2.24
C PHE A 21 0.70 3.36 3.58
N CYS A 22 0.87 2.10 3.89
CA CYS A 22 0.35 1.47 5.10
C CYS A 22 1.22 1.82 6.32
N SER A 23 2.54 1.63 6.20
CA SER A 23 3.46 1.82 7.32
C SER A 23 3.66 3.29 7.69
N ARG A 24 3.54 4.19 6.71
CA ARG A 24 3.83 5.61 6.94
C ARG A 24 2.59 6.48 7.05
N ALA A 25 1.50 6.10 6.41
CA ALA A 25 0.30 6.93 6.36
C ALA A 25 -0.99 6.17 6.68
N GLY A 26 -0.89 4.91 7.13
CA GLY A 26 -2.07 4.07 7.36
C GLY A 26 -3.10 4.69 8.29
N GLY A 27 -2.66 5.29 9.38
CA GLY A 27 -3.58 5.95 10.32
C GLY A 27 -4.33 7.12 9.72
N THR A 28 -3.64 7.96 8.97
CA THR A 28 -4.26 9.09 8.27
C THR A 28 -5.24 8.61 7.20
N ILE A 29 -4.84 7.61 6.43
CA ILE A 29 -5.69 7.03 5.38
C ILE A 29 -6.97 6.44 5.99
N ALA A 30 -6.84 5.69 7.08
CA ALA A 30 -7.98 5.09 7.77
C ALA A 30 -8.97 6.18 8.25
N ARG A 31 -8.48 7.28 8.77
CA ARG A 31 -9.33 8.39 9.20
C ARG A 31 -10.02 9.06 8.03
N LEU A 32 -9.34 9.21 6.90
CA LEU A 32 -9.93 9.77 5.69
C LEU A 32 -11.08 8.89 5.18
N THR A 33 -10.88 7.59 5.12
CA THR A 33 -11.91 6.67 4.63
C THR A 33 -13.08 6.57 5.61
N GLU A 34 -12.83 6.58 6.91
CA GLU A 34 -13.90 6.63 7.92
C GLU A 34 -14.75 7.89 7.79
N ALA A 35 -14.13 9.00 7.43
CA ALA A 35 -14.83 10.27 7.25
C ALA A 35 -15.59 10.36 5.91
N GLY A 36 -15.50 9.34 5.07
CA GLY A 36 -16.22 9.29 3.79
C GLY A 36 -15.42 9.74 2.58
N SER A 37 -14.14 10.03 2.73
CA SER A 37 -13.29 10.38 1.59
C SER A 37 -12.90 9.16 0.79
N SER A 38 -12.69 9.35 -0.53
CA SER A 38 -12.14 8.33 -1.41
C SER A 38 -10.63 8.51 -1.48
N VAL A 39 -9.89 7.44 -1.27
CA VAL A 39 -8.43 7.46 -1.33
C VAL A 39 -7.96 6.48 -2.39
N HIS A 40 -7.08 6.96 -3.27
CA HIS A 40 -6.45 6.14 -4.28
C HIS A 40 -4.94 6.20 -4.11
N ILE A 41 -4.31 5.03 -4.03
CA ILE A 41 -2.87 4.90 -3.83
C ILE A 41 -2.21 4.57 -5.16
N VAL A 42 -1.10 5.24 -5.44
CA VAL A 42 -0.24 4.90 -6.59
C VAL A 42 1.14 4.54 -6.05
N ASP A 43 1.50 3.27 -6.14
CA ASP A 43 2.82 2.79 -5.78
C ASP A 43 3.73 2.81 -7.02
N PHE A 44 4.96 3.27 -6.84
CA PHE A 44 5.92 3.34 -7.94
C PHE A 44 6.69 2.04 -8.15
N SER A 45 6.73 1.17 -7.16
CA SER A 45 7.33 -0.15 -7.30
C SER A 45 6.77 -1.10 -6.24
N TYR A 46 7.03 -2.39 -6.41
CA TYR A 46 6.64 -3.40 -5.43
C TYR A 46 7.65 -3.56 -4.30
N GLY A 47 8.83 -2.95 -4.40
CA GLY A 47 9.89 -3.13 -3.43
C GLY A 47 10.48 -4.54 -3.47
N GLU A 48 10.46 -5.18 -4.61
CA GLU A 48 10.77 -6.60 -4.79
C GLU A 48 12.21 -6.97 -4.48
N ARG A 49 13.09 -5.98 -4.37
CA ARG A 49 14.52 -6.26 -4.13
C ARG A 49 14.93 -6.19 -2.68
N CYS A 50 14.12 -5.62 -1.78
CA CYS A 50 14.61 -5.35 -0.42
C CYS A 50 13.60 -5.54 0.72
N GLU A 51 12.37 -5.90 0.47
CA GLU A 51 11.35 -5.87 1.52
C GLU A 51 10.79 -7.22 1.92
N SER A 52 11.47 -8.31 1.63
CA SER A 52 11.00 -9.65 1.98
C SER A 52 12.16 -10.54 2.42
N PRO A 53 12.79 -10.25 3.58
CA PRO A 53 13.97 -11.01 4.00
C PRO A 53 13.69 -12.51 4.19
N ALA A 54 12.49 -12.89 4.60
CA ALA A 54 12.13 -14.30 4.74
C ALA A 54 12.14 -15.02 3.38
N LEU A 55 11.71 -14.34 2.32
CA LEU A 55 11.74 -14.89 0.96
C LEU A 55 13.18 -15.02 0.45
N TRP A 56 14.02 -14.03 0.70
CA TRP A 56 15.41 -14.06 0.28
C TRP A 56 16.22 -15.14 0.99
N ALA A 57 15.81 -15.55 2.19
CA ALA A 57 16.44 -16.62 2.94
C ALA A 57 15.99 -18.02 2.50
N ARG A 58 14.96 -18.12 1.67
CA ARG A 58 14.42 -19.40 1.19
C ARG A 58 15.39 -20.06 0.22
N ASP A 59 15.42 -21.39 0.24
CA ASP A 59 16.23 -22.21 -0.66
C ASP A 59 15.32 -23.13 -1.48
N PRO A 60 15.25 -23.05 -2.81
CA PRO A 60 15.95 -22.02 -3.61
C PRO A 60 15.38 -20.64 -3.40
N GLN A 61 16.18 -19.61 -3.67
CA GLN A 61 15.73 -18.23 -3.59
C GLN A 61 14.60 -17.97 -4.60
N PRO A 62 13.63 -17.11 -4.26
CA PRO A 62 12.53 -16.79 -5.17
C PRO A 62 13.03 -15.94 -6.34
N SER A 63 12.31 -16.05 -7.45
CA SER A 63 12.53 -15.15 -8.58
C SER A 63 11.97 -13.76 -8.27
N ILE A 64 12.43 -12.76 -9.01
CA ILE A 64 11.87 -11.40 -8.91
C ILE A 64 10.35 -11.43 -9.20
N GLU A 65 9.93 -12.24 -10.16
CA GLU A 65 8.51 -12.33 -10.52
C GLU A 65 7.67 -12.92 -9.38
N GLU A 66 8.18 -13.91 -8.67
CA GLU A 66 7.50 -14.45 -7.49
C GLU A 66 7.34 -13.39 -6.40
N ILE A 67 8.39 -12.61 -6.16
CA ILE A 67 8.38 -11.56 -5.14
C ILE A 67 7.38 -10.47 -5.53
N LYS A 68 7.36 -10.05 -6.79
CA LYS A 68 6.40 -9.06 -7.28
C LYS A 68 4.96 -9.54 -7.09
N SER A 69 4.68 -10.81 -7.42
CA SER A 69 3.35 -11.37 -7.25
C SER A 69 2.91 -11.36 -5.79
N LEU A 70 3.80 -11.75 -4.89
CA LEU A 70 3.49 -11.74 -3.46
C LEU A 70 3.27 -10.33 -2.95
N ARG A 71 4.13 -9.38 -3.33
CA ARG A 71 3.99 -7.99 -2.91
C ARG A 71 2.71 -7.37 -3.45
N ALA A 72 2.34 -7.68 -4.69
CA ALA A 72 1.08 -7.21 -5.27
C ALA A 72 -0.12 -7.72 -4.47
N GLU A 73 -0.11 -8.98 -4.08
CA GLU A 73 -1.18 -9.58 -3.27
C GLU A 73 -1.27 -8.93 -1.90
N GLU A 74 -0.14 -8.77 -1.22
CA GLU A 74 -0.09 -8.10 0.08
C GLU A 74 -0.60 -6.66 0.01
N MET A 75 -0.21 -5.94 -1.04
CA MET A 75 -0.64 -4.57 -1.29
C MET A 75 -2.16 -4.48 -1.46
N GLN A 76 -2.75 -5.40 -2.21
CA GLN A 76 -4.20 -5.44 -2.40
C GLN A 76 -4.94 -5.76 -1.10
N GLN A 77 -4.42 -6.68 -0.31
CA GLN A 77 -5.02 -7.02 0.98
C GLN A 77 -5.00 -5.83 1.94
N ALA A 78 -3.87 -5.13 2.01
CA ALA A 78 -3.76 -3.93 2.84
C ALA A 78 -4.74 -2.83 2.39
N ALA A 79 -4.87 -2.65 1.08
CA ALA A 79 -5.82 -1.69 0.52
C ALA A 79 -7.26 -2.02 0.90
N GLN A 80 -7.63 -3.30 0.86
CA GLN A 80 -8.97 -3.74 1.29
C GLN A 80 -9.23 -3.41 2.76
N VAL A 81 -8.27 -3.66 3.63
CA VAL A 81 -8.40 -3.36 5.06
C VAL A 81 -8.61 -1.87 5.29
N LEU A 82 -7.89 -1.03 4.57
CA LEU A 82 -7.98 0.42 4.70
C LEU A 82 -9.17 1.03 3.95
N GLY A 83 -9.82 0.27 3.08
CA GLY A 83 -10.95 0.77 2.30
C GLY A 83 -10.53 1.71 1.17
N VAL A 84 -9.40 1.45 0.54
CA VAL A 84 -8.85 2.29 -0.54
C VAL A 84 -8.68 1.48 -1.82
N THR A 85 -8.50 2.19 -2.94
CA THR A 85 -8.09 1.59 -4.20
C THR A 85 -6.58 1.79 -4.39
N ILE A 86 -5.94 0.91 -5.15
CA ILE A 86 -4.49 0.97 -5.33
C ILE A 86 -4.09 0.45 -6.71
N GLU A 87 -3.04 1.06 -7.24
CA GLU A 87 -2.37 0.60 -8.46
C GLU A 87 -0.85 0.76 -8.34
N CYS A 88 -0.13 0.02 -9.14
CA CYS A 88 1.33 0.11 -9.19
C CYS A 88 1.79 0.48 -10.60
#